data_558ff679e9f3efbeef08c824274bffa5
#
_entry.id   558ff679e9f3efbeef08c824274bffa5
#
_cell.length_a   1.000
_cell.length_b   1.000
_cell.length_c   1.000
_cell.angle_alpha   90.00
_cell.angle_beta   90.00
_cell.angle_gamma   90.00
#
_symmetry.space_group_name_H-M   'P 1'
#
loop_
_entity.id
_entity.type
_entity.pdbx_description
1 polymer ?
#
loop_
_entity_poly.entity_id
_entity_poly.type
_entity_poly.pdbx_seq_one_letter_code
_entity_poly.pdbx_strand_id
1 'polypeptide(L)'
;TQDEYGYPASVTIAQIIQESGFGTYGPGGKKGQGLSGLAYGYCNLFGIKGTGTAGSVSMRTSEMTESGQIYSTSAGFRAYNTYTEAIEDRAKLLKNNYSDLIKGVNDANTFAVRIGQRWATDLYYGKSLIKLMELYDLYRLDDMTLKDFSDMIGRFADPCPGAVVTSNFGFRDFDNKFHKGIDLGTGDENIPTYAAESGTVIFVGYAGTAGNLITIDHGDGLVTKYMHHSEMYVKVGDHVEKGQQIGLSGSTGNSTGNHLHFQVEESGVAVNPLLYLQGNGTSSELQRKNPMEDIVSGTKVVLAKKDSEDEDKKDSSAAPVFGAKTAASETETQAEAKNVSDTKSES
;
A
#
# COMPACT_ATOMS: atom_id res chain seq x y z
N THR A 1 -2.40 5.70 -17.52
CA THR A 1 -1.57 4.81 -18.38
C THR A 1 -2.34 3.64 -18.95
N GLN A 2 -3.29 3.09 -18.20
CA GLN A 2 -4.12 1.97 -18.65
C GLN A 2 -4.95 2.38 -19.86
N ASP A 3 -5.71 3.47 -19.79
CA ASP A 3 -6.56 3.95 -20.90
C ASP A 3 -5.76 4.37 -22.14
N GLU A 4 -4.55 4.91 -21.95
CA GLU A 4 -3.75 5.43 -23.06
C GLU A 4 -2.83 4.37 -23.68
N TYR A 5 -2.24 3.50 -22.85
CA TYR A 5 -1.23 2.53 -23.28
C TYR A 5 -1.68 1.07 -23.18
N GLY A 6 -2.81 0.79 -22.53
CA GLY A 6 -3.27 -0.57 -22.25
C GLY A 6 -2.40 -1.31 -21.23
N TYR A 7 -1.63 -0.60 -20.40
CA TYR A 7 -0.77 -1.22 -19.39
C TYR A 7 -1.55 -1.42 -18.09
N PRO A 8 -1.52 -2.64 -17.49
CA PRO A 8 -2.26 -2.94 -16.28
C PRO A 8 -1.94 -1.98 -15.15
N ALA A 9 -2.97 -1.41 -14.52
CA ALA A 9 -2.83 -0.53 -13.36
C ALA A 9 -2.23 -1.26 -12.17
N SER A 10 -2.63 -2.53 -11.98
CA SER A 10 -2.11 -3.44 -10.95
C SER A 10 -0.59 -3.54 -11.00
N VAL A 11 -0.01 -3.75 -12.18
CA VAL A 11 1.45 -3.85 -12.36
C VAL A 11 2.13 -2.51 -12.10
N THR A 12 1.50 -1.41 -12.52
CA THR A 12 2.05 -0.06 -12.29
C THR A 12 2.15 0.23 -10.80
N ILE A 13 1.10 -0.05 -10.04
CA ILE A 13 1.07 0.15 -8.59
C ILE A 13 2.02 -0.82 -7.87
N ALA A 14 2.06 -2.10 -8.29
CA ALA A 14 3.01 -3.06 -7.74
C ALA A 14 4.47 -2.61 -7.90
N GLN A 15 4.83 -2.04 -9.08
CA GLN A 15 6.15 -1.45 -9.28
C GLN A 15 6.39 -0.23 -8.37
N ILE A 16 5.42 0.66 -8.21
CA ILE A 16 5.54 1.80 -7.28
C ILE A 16 5.83 1.29 -5.86
N ILE A 17 5.10 0.28 -5.39
CA ILE A 17 5.33 -0.32 -4.07
C ILE A 17 6.73 -0.93 -4.00
N GLN A 18 7.13 -1.71 -5.00
CA GLN A 18 8.42 -2.40 -5.03
C GLN A 18 9.60 -1.43 -5.04
N GLU A 19 9.52 -0.35 -5.82
CA GLU A 19 10.63 0.57 -6.05
C GLU A 19 10.69 1.72 -5.03
N SER A 20 9.55 2.11 -4.46
CA SER A 20 9.47 3.31 -3.62
C SER A 20 8.70 3.14 -2.30
N GLY A 21 7.91 2.09 -2.14
CA GLY A 21 6.96 1.94 -1.05
C GLY A 21 7.53 1.41 0.28
N PHE A 22 8.84 1.10 0.34
CA PHE A 22 9.49 0.55 1.54
C PHE A 22 10.47 1.54 2.18
N GLY A 23 10.25 2.83 1.96
CA GLY A 23 11.08 3.89 2.52
C GLY A 23 10.63 4.36 3.90
N THR A 24 11.20 5.49 4.32
CA THR A 24 10.97 6.10 5.64
C THR A 24 10.42 7.52 5.56
N TYR A 25 10.19 8.05 4.36
CA TYR A 25 9.75 9.42 4.15
C TYR A 25 8.25 9.51 3.91
N GLY A 26 7.60 10.51 4.49
CA GLY A 26 6.17 10.74 4.38
C GLY A 26 5.37 10.17 5.56
N PRO A 27 4.07 9.90 5.38
CA PRO A 27 3.20 9.39 6.42
C PRO A 27 3.73 8.09 7.02
N GLY A 28 3.74 8.03 8.36
CA GLY A 28 4.28 6.89 9.09
C GLY A 28 5.74 7.02 9.49
N GLY A 29 6.62 7.62 8.69
CA GLY A 29 8.02 7.96 9.03
C GLY A 29 8.92 6.82 9.52
N LYS A 30 8.48 5.57 9.44
CA LYS A 30 9.23 4.36 9.82
C LYS A 30 9.58 3.56 8.59
N LYS A 31 10.65 2.75 8.67
CA LYS A 31 11.04 1.85 7.60
C LYS A 31 9.86 0.96 7.19
N GLY A 32 9.57 0.90 5.88
CA GLY A 32 8.47 0.13 5.33
C GLY A 32 7.09 0.81 5.41
N GLN A 33 6.99 2.01 5.97
CA GLN A 33 5.74 2.76 6.14
C GLN A 33 5.68 4.09 5.38
N GLY A 34 6.57 4.28 4.43
CA GLY A 34 6.64 5.51 3.65
C GLY A 34 7.36 5.30 2.34
N LEU A 35 7.60 6.40 1.63
CA LEU A 35 8.30 6.39 0.35
C LEU A 35 9.83 6.40 0.55
N SER A 36 10.55 5.96 -0.47
CA SER A 36 12.00 6.18 -0.57
C SER A 36 12.30 7.69 -0.67
N GLY A 37 13.52 8.09 -0.28
CA GLY A 37 13.94 9.49 -0.41
C GLY A 37 13.89 10.02 -1.84
N LEU A 38 14.13 9.16 -2.83
CA LEU A 38 14.05 9.48 -4.25
C LEU A 38 12.61 9.75 -4.68
N ALA A 39 11.66 8.90 -4.25
CA ALA A 39 10.25 9.09 -4.57
C ALA A 39 9.67 10.31 -3.86
N TYR A 40 9.96 10.47 -2.56
CA TYR A 40 9.41 11.56 -1.76
C TYR A 40 9.98 12.94 -2.13
N GLY A 41 11.31 13.03 -2.31
CA GLY A 41 11.98 14.31 -2.57
C GLY A 41 11.99 14.74 -4.04
N TYR A 42 11.88 13.79 -4.97
CA TYR A 42 12.09 14.06 -6.41
C TYR A 42 11.02 13.43 -7.30
N CYS A 43 9.93 12.95 -6.73
CA CYS A 43 8.79 12.33 -7.41
C CYS A 43 9.17 11.15 -8.33
N ASN A 44 10.33 10.54 -8.16
CA ASN A 44 10.76 9.40 -8.96
C ASN A 44 10.32 8.08 -8.30
N LEU A 45 9.16 7.61 -8.70
CA LEU A 45 8.51 6.41 -8.14
C LEU A 45 9.15 5.08 -8.57
N PHE A 46 9.96 5.09 -9.63
CA PHE A 46 10.42 3.88 -10.31
C PHE A 46 11.94 3.73 -10.36
N GLY A 47 12.68 4.59 -9.68
CA GLY A 47 14.14 4.53 -9.71
C GLY A 47 14.76 4.75 -11.11
N ILE A 48 14.08 5.47 -12.01
CA ILE A 48 14.54 5.68 -13.38
C ILE A 48 15.78 6.59 -13.40
N LYS A 49 16.86 6.11 -14.02
CA LYS A 49 18.11 6.84 -14.18
C LYS A 49 18.04 7.82 -15.34
N GLY A 50 18.82 8.93 -15.25
CA GLY A 50 18.94 9.95 -16.29
C GLY A 50 18.41 11.30 -15.88
N THR A 51 17.90 12.07 -16.87
CA THR A 51 17.37 13.43 -16.68
C THR A 51 15.86 13.42 -16.92
N GLY A 52 15.07 13.86 -15.94
CA GLY A 52 13.62 14.02 -16.01
C GLY A 52 13.22 15.47 -16.26
N THR A 53 11.93 15.79 -16.11
CA THR A 53 11.36 17.12 -16.36
C THR A 53 11.85 18.18 -15.36
N ALA A 54 12.19 17.78 -14.13
CA ALA A 54 12.80 18.64 -13.11
C ALA A 54 14.32 18.47 -12.99
N GLY A 55 14.96 17.79 -13.97
CA GLY A 55 16.40 17.58 -13.99
C GLY A 55 16.84 16.19 -13.50
N SER A 56 18.01 16.15 -12.86
CA SER A 56 18.61 14.91 -12.36
C SER A 56 19.14 15.12 -10.95
N VAL A 57 19.05 14.08 -10.12
CA VAL A 57 19.62 14.05 -8.77
C VAL A 57 20.61 12.90 -8.65
N SER A 58 21.78 13.17 -8.04
CA SER A 58 22.76 12.11 -7.73
C SER A 58 22.43 11.50 -6.38
N MET A 59 22.23 10.16 -6.35
CA MET A 59 21.96 9.45 -5.11
C MET A 59 22.82 8.17 -5.03
N ARG A 60 23.10 7.75 -3.80
CA ARG A 60 23.72 6.43 -3.54
C ARG A 60 22.76 5.33 -3.97
N THR A 61 23.29 4.34 -4.66
CA THR A 61 22.58 3.13 -5.05
C THR A 61 23.48 1.91 -4.88
N SER A 62 22.88 0.75 -4.77
CA SER A 62 23.59 -0.53 -4.81
C SER A 62 23.37 -1.17 -6.16
N GLU A 63 24.44 -1.52 -6.82
CA GLU A 63 24.44 -2.20 -8.11
C GLU A 63 24.98 -3.62 -7.93
N MET A 64 24.64 -4.52 -8.84
CA MET A 64 25.17 -5.89 -8.84
C MET A 64 25.97 -6.13 -10.11
N THR A 65 27.14 -6.73 -9.96
CA THR A 65 27.95 -7.22 -11.09
C THR A 65 27.29 -8.43 -11.73
N GLU A 66 27.71 -8.79 -12.96
CA GLU A 66 27.28 -10.03 -13.62
C GLU A 66 27.59 -11.30 -12.81
N SER A 67 28.62 -11.24 -11.96
CA SER A 67 28.99 -12.32 -11.04
C SER A 67 28.15 -12.35 -9.74
N GLY A 68 27.16 -11.44 -9.59
CA GLY A 68 26.28 -11.38 -8.43
C GLY A 68 26.83 -10.61 -7.23
N GLN A 69 27.99 -9.94 -7.35
CA GLN A 69 28.58 -9.15 -6.26
C GLN A 69 27.89 -7.78 -6.17
N ILE A 70 27.42 -7.40 -4.99
CA ILE A 70 26.80 -6.11 -4.74
C ILE A 70 27.87 -5.09 -4.36
N TYR A 71 27.80 -3.88 -4.98
CA TYR A 71 28.67 -2.76 -4.65
C TYR A 71 27.86 -1.46 -4.57
N SER A 72 28.30 -0.55 -3.70
CA SER A 72 27.70 0.77 -3.57
C SER A 72 28.34 1.74 -4.57
N THR A 73 27.49 2.51 -5.25
CA THR A 73 27.93 3.56 -6.18
C THR A 73 26.99 4.75 -6.09
N SER A 74 27.25 5.82 -6.85
CA SER A 74 26.32 6.92 -7.03
C SER A 74 25.86 6.95 -8.48
N ALA A 75 24.56 7.16 -8.68
CA ALA A 75 23.96 7.26 -10.01
C ALA A 75 23.07 8.50 -10.09
N GLY A 76 22.95 9.06 -11.31
CA GLY A 76 22.00 10.12 -11.62
C GLY A 76 20.62 9.55 -11.88
N PHE A 77 19.64 9.98 -11.10
CA PHE A 77 18.24 9.59 -11.24
C PHE A 77 17.42 10.77 -11.77
N ARG A 78 16.36 10.46 -12.53
CA ARG A 78 15.43 11.47 -13.02
C ARG A 78 14.72 12.15 -11.86
N ALA A 79 14.58 13.46 -11.92
CA ALA A 79 13.71 14.22 -11.04
C ALA A 79 12.51 14.74 -11.83
N TYR A 80 11.33 14.72 -11.19
CA TYR A 80 10.06 15.15 -11.77
C TYR A 80 9.40 16.19 -10.87
N ASN A 81 8.52 17.01 -11.45
CA ASN A 81 7.75 17.99 -10.68
C ASN A 81 6.54 17.34 -9.98
N THR A 82 6.02 16.23 -10.54
CA THR A 82 4.85 15.51 -10.04
C THR A 82 5.02 14.01 -10.21
N TYR A 83 4.27 13.23 -9.42
CA TYR A 83 4.17 11.77 -9.60
C TYR A 83 3.55 11.39 -10.95
N THR A 84 2.61 12.19 -11.46
CA THR A 84 2.00 11.99 -12.78
C THR A 84 3.06 11.98 -13.88
N GLU A 85 3.99 12.96 -13.87
CA GLU A 85 5.10 13.00 -14.82
C GLU A 85 5.98 11.74 -14.77
N ALA A 86 6.25 11.20 -13.57
CA ALA A 86 7.01 9.97 -13.41
C ALA A 86 6.26 8.75 -13.98
N ILE A 87 4.95 8.67 -13.77
CA ILE A 87 4.09 7.58 -14.27
C ILE A 87 4.01 7.63 -15.80
N GLU A 88 3.83 8.82 -16.38
CA GLU A 88 3.82 9.00 -17.83
C GLU A 88 5.17 8.66 -18.47
N ASP A 89 6.27 9.10 -17.85
CA ASP A 89 7.62 8.84 -18.34
C ASP A 89 7.94 7.34 -18.31
N ARG A 90 7.54 6.63 -17.25
CA ARG A 90 7.61 5.16 -17.21
C ARG A 90 6.82 4.53 -18.35
N ALA A 91 5.59 4.98 -18.61
CA ALA A 91 4.77 4.44 -19.69
C ALA A 91 5.43 4.65 -21.07
N LYS A 92 6.00 5.84 -21.31
CA LYS A 92 6.78 6.15 -22.52
C LYS A 92 8.03 5.27 -22.64
N LEU A 93 8.74 5.05 -21.51
CA LEU A 93 9.91 4.18 -21.45
C LEU A 93 9.55 2.74 -21.80
N LEU A 94 8.45 2.21 -21.26
CA LEU A 94 7.96 0.88 -21.59
C LEU A 94 7.58 0.79 -23.07
N LYS A 95 6.84 1.76 -23.60
CA LYS A 95 6.48 1.80 -25.03
C LYS A 95 7.71 1.77 -25.94
N ASN A 96 8.74 2.54 -25.60
CA ASN A 96 9.91 2.69 -26.46
C ASN A 96 10.90 1.53 -26.33
N ASN A 97 11.10 0.99 -25.15
CA ASN A 97 12.19 0.06 -24.87
C ASN A 97 11.74 -1.37 -24.55
N TYR A 98 10.43 -1.61 -24.39
CA TYR A 98 9.88 -2.92 -23.98
C TYR A 98 8.77 -3.41 -24.92
N SER A 99 8.46 -2.68 -25.99
CA SER A 99 7.36 -3.02 -26.89
C SER A 99 7.47 -4.43 -27.48
N ASP A 100 8.69 -4.94 -27.69
CA ASP A 100 8.97 -6.29 -28.13
C ASP A 100 8.52 -7.37 -27.10
N LEU A 101 8.53 -7.03 -25.82
CA LEU A 101 8.16 -7.92 -24.72
C LEU A 101 6.68 -7.88 -24.37
N ILE A 102 6.05 -6.70 -24.46
CA ILE A 102 4.72 -6.44 -23.88
C ILE A 102 3.62 -6.18 -24.91
N LYS A 103 3.94 -6.02 -26.19
CA LYS A 103 2.93 -5.77 -27.23
C LYS A 103 1.90 -6.89 -27.29
N GLY A 104 0.61 -6.51 -27.13
CA GLY A 104 -0.51 -7.45 -27.16
C GLY A 104 -0.63 -8.34 -25.92
N VAL A 105 0.04 -7.99 -24.80
CA VAL A 105 -0.10 -8.68 -23.53
C VAL A 105 -1.15 -7.95 -22.70
N ASN A 106 -2.29 -8.61 -22.47
CA ASN A 106 -3.41 -8.09 -21.69
C ASN A 106 -3.47 -8.69 -20.27
N ASP A 107 -2.76 -9.80 -20.03
CA ASP A 107 -2.70 -10.44 -18.72
C ASP A 107 -1.62 -9.79 -17.85
N ALA A 108 -2.03 -9.29 -16.67
CA ALA A 108 -1.17 -8.56 -15.74
C ALA A 108 0.03 -9.39 -15.25
N ASN A 109 -0.16 -10.69 -15.01
CA ASN A 109 0.92 -11.57 -14.55
C ASN A 109 1.98 -11.77 -15.64
N THR A 110 1.53 -12.05 -16.86
CA THR A 110 2.42 -12.15 -18.04
C THR A 110 3.14 -10.82 -18.27
N PHE A 111 2.44 -9.69 -18.14
CA PHE A 111 3.02 -8.37 -18.29
C PHE A 111 4.12 -8.12 -17.24
N ALA A 112 3.84 -8.41 -15.95
CA ALA A 112 4.80 -8.27 -14.85
C ALA A 112 6.06 -9.13 -15.06
N VAL A 113 5.90 -10.39 -15.48
CA VAL A 113 7.03 -11.28 -15.74
C VAL A 113 7.88 -10.75 -16.90
N ARG A 114 7.25 -10.31 -17.99
CA ARG A 114 7.98 -9.84 -19.18
C ARG A 114 8.73 -8.53 -18.93
N ILE A 115 8.13 -7.55 -18.27
CA ILE A 115 8.86 -6.33 -17.95
C ILE A 115 10.02 -6.61 -16.99
N GLY A 116 9.86 -7.55 -16.05
CA GLY A 116 10.91 -7.96 -15.12
C GLY A 116 12.18 -8.48 -15.79
N GLN A 117 12.07 -9.07 -16.97
CA GLN A 117 13.21 -9.61 -17.73
C GLN A 117 14.26 -8.53 -18.11
N ARG A 118 13.84 -7.26 -18.21
CA ARG A 118 14.73 -6.15 -18.61
C ARG A 118 14.78 -5.03 -17.59
N TRP A 119 13.76 -4.91 -16.72
CA TRP A 119 13.68 -3.84 -15.72
C TRP A 119 14.67 -4.02 -14.59
N ALA A 120 14.85 -5.25 -14.13
CA ALA A 120 15.71 -5.56 -12.99
C ALA A 120 16.68 -6.69 -13.30
N THR A 121 17.82 -6.71 -12.63
CA THR A 121 18.77 -7.83 -12.67
C THR A 121 18.32 -9.02 -11.85
N ASP A 122 17.31 -8.83 -10.99
CA ASP A 122 16.70 -9.89 -10.19
C ASP A 122 15.75 -10.74 -11.04
N LEU A 123 16.07 -12.02 -11.21
CA LEU A 123 15.25 -12.98 -11.94
C LEU A 123 13.86 -13.22 -11.33
N TYR A 124 13.68 -12.88 -10.06
CA TYR A 124 12.41 -13.01 -9.35
C TYR A 124 11.57 -11.74 -9.36
N TYR A 125 12.03 -10.66 -9.98
CA TYR A 125 11.35 -9.36 -9.97
C TYR A 125 9.88 -9.46 -10.41
N GLY A 126 9.58 -10.11 -11.53
CA GLY A 126 8.20 -10.29 -12.00
C GLY A 126 7.33 -11.07 -11.01
N LYS A 127 7.89 -12.09 -10.34
CA LYS A 127 7.18 -12.84 -9.29
C LYS A 127 6.92 -11.99 -8.05
N SER A 128 7.85 -11.11 -7.69
CA SER A 128 7.66 -10.16 -6.58
C SER A 128 6.53 -9.18 -6.87
N LEU A 129 6.40 -8.70 -8.11
CA LEU A 129 5.26 -7.86 -8.52
C LEU A 129 3.94 -8.62 -8.42
N ILE A 130 3.89 -9.88 -8.91
CA ILE A 130 2.69 -10.73 -8.81
C ILE A 130 2.29 -10.90 -7.34
N LYS A 131 3.24 -11.21 -6.47
CA LYS A 131 2.98 -11.34 -5.03
C LYS A 131 2.42 -10.05 -4.41
N LEU A 132 2.91 -8.88 -4.83
CA LEU A 132 2.36 -7.59 -4.38
C LEU A 132 0.95 -7.35 -4.92
N MET A 133 0.69 -7.72 -6.20
CA MET A 133 -0.65 -7.61 -6.77
C MET A 133 -1.67 -8.49 -6.02
N GLU A 134 -1.29 -9.72 -5.67
CA GLU A 134 -2.10 -10.62 -4.85
C GLU A 134 -2.28 -10.08 -3.42
N LEU A 135 -1.19 -9.64 -2.79
CA LEU A 135 -1.18 -9.19 -1.40
C LEU A 135 -2.07 -7.96 -1.17
N TYR A 136 -2.08 -7.02 -2.13
CA TYR A 136 -2.82 -5.77 -2.03
C TYR A 136 -4.11 -5.74 -2.86
N ASP A 137 -4.50 -6.90 -3.44
CA ASP A 137 -5.66 -7.04 -4.32
C ASP A 137 -5.70 -5.97 -5.43
N LEU A 138 -4.56 -5.80 -6.11
CA LEU A 138 -4.42 -4.75 -7.12
C LEU A 138 -5.11 -5.07 -8.44
N TYR A 139 -5.38 -6.36 -8.74
CA TYR A 139 -6.01 -6.79 -10.01
C TYR A 139 -7.35 -6.10 -10.27
N ARG A 140 -8.11 -5.80 -9.20
CA ARG A 140 -9.38 -5.06 -9.31
C ARG A 140 -9.25 -3.70 -10.00
N LEU A 141 -8.05 -3.10 -9.96
CA LEU A 141 -7.78 -1.80 -10.59
C LEU A 141 -7.68 -1.90 -12.12
N ASP A 142 -7.44 -3.10 -12.65
CA ASP A 142 -7.31 -3.31 -14.11
C ASP A 142 -8.66 -3.23 -14.83
N ASP A 143 -9.76 -3.47 -14.11
CA ASP A 143 -11.13 -3.39 -14.63
C ASP A 143 -11.85 -2.08 -14.26
N MET A 144 -11.26 -1.24 -13.40
CA MET A 144 -11.87 0.02 -12.95
C MET A 144 -11.75 1.13 -14.00
N THR A 145 -12.86 1.81 -14.26
CA THR A 145 -12.86 3.06 -15.02
C THR A 145 -12.51 4.26 -14.13
N LEU A 146 -12.12 5.38 -14.74
CA LEU A 146 -11.94 6.66 -14.01
C LEU A 146 -13.20 7.08 -13.26
N LYS A 147 -14.38 6.74 -13.81
CA LYS A 147 -15.66 7.02 -13.15
C LYS A 147 -15.82 6.20 -11.88
N ASP A 148 -15.57 4.88 -11.93
CA ASP A 148 -15.66 3.99 -10.76
C ASP A 148 -14.75 4.49 -9.65
N PHE A 149 -13.52 4.86 -10.02
CA PHE A 149 -12.54 5.43 -9.09
C PHE A 149 -13.02 6.76 -8.49
N SER A 150 -13.60 7.66 -9.30
CA SER A 150 -14.16 8.94 -8.85
C SER A 150 -15.35 8.75 -7.91
N ASP A 151 -16.21 7.77 -8.19
CA ASP A 151 -17.40 7.47 -7.37
C ASP A 151 -17.00 6.86 -6.00
N MET A 152 -15.84 6.22 -5.92
CA MET A 152 -15.30 5.64 -4.68
C MET A 152 -14.68 6.70 -3.77
N ILE A 153 -13.92 7.66 -4.33
CA ILE A 153 -13.19 8.66 -3.55
C ILE A 153 -14.13 9.56 -2.77
N GLY A 154 -13.93 9.62 -1.44
CA GLY A 154 -14.72 10.48 -0.57
C GLY A 154 -16.17 10.07 -0.42
N ARG A 155 -16.53 8.85 -0.81
CA ARG A 155 -17.87 8.31 -0.66
C ARG A 155 -18.30 8.23 0.80
N PHE A 156 -17.37 7.97 1.74
CA PHE A 156 -17.70 7.72 3.14
C PHE A 156 -17.60 8.96 4.03
N ALA A 157 -18.49 9.05 5.02
CA ALA A 157 -18.30 9.93 6.17
C ALA A 157 -17.21 9.36 7.09
N ASP A 158 -16.58 10.25 7.88
CA ASP A 158 -15.60 9.83 8.89
C ASP A 158 -16.26 8.90 9.93
N PRO A 159 -15.82 7.64 10.06
CA PRO A 159 -16.43 6.70 11.00
C PRO A 159 -16.09 6.97 12.46
N CYS A 160 -15.07 7.81 12.74
CA CYS A 160 -14.61 8.11 14.12
C CYS A 160 -13.96 9.50 14.17
N PRO A 161 -14.76 10.59 14.07
CA PRO A 161 -14.25 11.96 14.05
C PRO A 161 -13.44 12.30 15.31
N GLY A 162 -12.24 12.84 15.10
CA GLY A 162 -11.30 13.16 16.17
C GLY A 162 -10.25 12.05 16.44
N ALA A 163 -10.43 10.86 15.91
CA ALA A 163 -9.41 9.82 15.98
C ALA A 163 -8.26 10.06 14.98
N VAL A 164 -7.11 9.44 15.23
CA VAL A 164 -5.94 9.49 14.35
C VAL A 164 -5.62 8.10 13.80
N VAL A 165 -5.16 8.01 12.54
CA VAL A 165 -4.74 6.72 11.98
C VAL A 165 -3.47 6.26 12.69
N THR A 166 -3.57 5.18 13.46
CA THR A 166 -2.46 4.55 14.18
C THR A 166 -1.89 3.33 13.45
N SER A 167 -2.69 2.69 12.57
CA SER A 167 -2.24 1.59 11.73
C SER A 167 -2.95 1.61 10.38
N ASN A 168 -2.19 1.55 9.31
CA ASN A 168 -2.71 1.56 7.94
C ASN A 168 -3.16 0.17 7.49
N PHE A 169 -4.00 0.14 6.45
CA PHE A 169 -4.31 -1.05 5.66
C PHE A 169 -3.04 -1.58 4.99
N GLY A 170 -2.93 -2.90 4.88
CA GLY A 170 -1.84 -3.56 4.18
C GLY A 170 -0.93 -4.37 5.10
N PHE A 171 0.21 -4.79 4.56
CA PHE A 171 1.17 -5.61 5.29
C PHE A 171 1.86 -4.82 6.41
N ARG A 172 1.92 -5.41 7.61
CA ARG A 172 2.55 -4.81 8.78
C ARG A 172 3.83 -5.57 9.15
N ASP A 173 4.98 -4.89 9.09
CA ASP A 173 6.28 -5.51 9.37
C ASP A 173 6.45 -5.94 10.84
N PHE A 174 5.77 -5.25 11.78
CA PHE A 174 5.98 -5.50 13.20
C PHE A 174 5.35 -6.80 13.71
N ASP A 175 4.29 -7.31 13.09
CA ASP A 175 3.64 -8.57 13.45
C ASP A 175 3.56 -9.57 12.28
N ASN A 176 4.14 -9.21 11.14
CA ASN A 176 4.19 -10.00 9.91
C ASN A 176 2.81 -10.44 9.41
N LYS A 177 1.78 -9.56 9.56
CA LYS A 177 0.40 -9.82 9.18
C LYS A 177 -0.14 -8.77 8.22
N PHE A 178 -1.09 -9.19 7.41
CA PHE A 178 -1.87 -8.28 6.58
C PHE A 178 -3.01 -7.67 7.39
N HIS A 179 -3.06 -6.34 7.48
CA HIS A 179 -4.09 -5.57 8.15
C HIS A 179 -5.21 -5.24 7.18
N LYS A 180 -6.40 -5.81 7.41
CA LYS A 180 -7.55 -5.73 6.49
C LYS A 180 -8.36 -4.44 6.59
N GLY A 181 -7.96 -3.51 7.44
CA GLY A 181 -8.62 -2.22 7.67
C GLY A 181 -7.61 -1.15 8.05
N ILE A 182 -8.10 -0.11 8.69
CA ILE A 182 -7.29 0.91 9.37
C ILE A 182 -7.65 0.94 10.85
N ASP A 183 -6.67 1.25 11.69
CA ASP A 183 -6.94 1.48 13.12
C ASP A 183 -6.95 2.99 13.39
N LEU A 184 -8.08 3.45 13.91
CA LEU A 184 -8.36 4.84 14.27
C LEU A 184 -8.22 4.99 15.79
N GLY A 185 -7.05 5.39 16.25
CA GLY A 185 -6.72 5.52 17.67
C GLY A 185 -7.42 6.70 18.31
N THR A 186 -7.99 6.48 19.50
CA THR A 186 -8.80 7.46 20.24
C THR A 186 -8.15 7.88 21.58
N GLY A 187 -6.90 7.47 21.82
CA GLY A 187 -6.20 7.72 23.08
C GLY A 187 -6.80 6.91 24.24
N ASP A 188 -7.07 7.56 25.36
CA ASP A 188 -7.64 6.90 26.55
C ASP A 188 -9.18 6.97 26.60
N GLU A 189 -9.83 7.57 25.59
CA GLU A 189 -11.27 7.83 25.59
C GLU A 189 -12.02 6.91 24.62
N ASN A 190 -13.24 6.53 25.00
CA ASN A 190 -14.21 5.91 24.10
C ASN A 190 -15.02 7.03 23.45
N ILE A 191 -14.80 7.29 22.17
CA ILE A 191 -15.49 8.34 21.42
C ILE A 191 -16.55 7.78 20.49
N PRO A 192 -17.55 8.59 20.07
CA PRO A 192 -18.60 8.16 19.17
C PRO A 192 -18.08 7.61 17.84
N THR A 193 -18.69 6.52 17.38
CA THR A 193 -18.47 5.93 16.06
C THR A 193 -19.71 6.03 15.22
N TYR A 194 -19.55 6.23 13.92
CA TYR A 194 -20.62 6.56 13.01
C TYR A 194 -20.64 5.64 11.77
N ALA A 195 -21.82 5.38 11.21
CA ALA A 195 -21.95 4.69 9.95
C ALA A 195 -21.29 5.51 8.82
N ALA A 196 -20.31 4.94 8.14
CA ALA A 196 -19.56 5.61 7.09
C ALA A 196 -20.43 5.90 5.85
N GLU A 197 -21.44 5.04 5.60
CA GLU A 197 -22.41 5.17 4.53
C GLU A 197 -23.76 4.61 4.99
N SER A 198 -24.87 5.01 4.35
CA SER A 198 -26.21 4.47 4.62
C SER A 198 -26.27 2.99 4.27
N GLY A 199 -27.01 2.20 5.05
CA GLY A 199 -27.11 0.76 4.80
C GLY A 199 -27.91 0.00 5.84
N THR A 200 -27.87 -1.31 5.75
CA THR A 200 -28.56 -2.22 6.67
C THR A 200 -27.55 -2.92 7.57
N VAL A 201 -27.78 -2.91 8.87
CA VAL A 201 -26.96 -3.62 9.85
C VAL A 201 -27.18 -5.13 9.71
N ILE A 202 -26.15 -5.86 9.32
CA ILE A 202 -26.21 -7.32 9.09
C ILE A 202 -25.57 -8.14 10.21
N PHE A 203 -24.78 -7.51 11.07
CA PHE A 203 -24.22 -8.17 12.25
C PHE A 203 -24.01 -7.18 13.39
N VAL A 204 -24.36 -7.59 14.63
CA VAL A 204 -24.01 -6.91 15.88
C VAL A 204 -23.74 -7.98 16.93
N GLY A 205 -22.54 -7.99 17.52
CA GLY A 205 -22.20 -8.96 18.57
C GLY A 205 -20.72 -9.07 18.81
N TYR A 206 -20.35 -9.94 19.77
CA TYR A 206 -18.96 -10.26 20.06
C TYR A 206 -18.42 -11.30 19.07
N ALA A 207 -17.33 -11.01 18.39
CA ALA A 207 -16.76 -11.81 17.31
C ALA A 207 -15.27 -12.14 17.54
N GLY A 208 -14.95 -12.78 18.66
CA GLY A 208 -13.60 -13.26 18.97
C GLY A 208 -12.55 -12.13 18.96
N THR A 209 -11.57 -12.20 18.05
CA THR A 209 -10.50 -11.19 17.95
C THR A 209 -11.01 -9.80 17.59
N ALA A 210 -12.12 -9.67 16.87
CA ALA A 210 -12.75 -8.40 16.53
C ALA A 210 -13.44 -7.72 17.73
N GLY A 211 -13.64 -8.44 18.84
CA GLY A 211 -14.39 -7.93 19.97
C GLY A 211 -15.85 -7.65 19.63
N ASN A 212 -16.39 -6.57 20.12
CA ASN A 212 -17.71 -6.08 19.75
C ASN A 212 -17.67 -5.51 18.34
N LEU A 213 -18.38 -6.16 17.43
CA LEU A 213 -18.39 -5.89 16.00
C LEU A 213 -19.76 -5.44 15.52
N ILE A 214 -19.80 -4.38 14.74
CA ILE A 214 -20.93 -3.99 13.90
C ILE A 214 -20.53 -4.20 12.45
N THR A 215 -21.42 -4.80 11.64
CA THR A 215 -21.23 -4.93 10.19
C THR A 215 -22.45 -4.34 9.48
N ILE A 216 -22.21 -3.47 8.50
CA ILE A 216 -23.25 -2.78 7.71
C ILE A 216 -23.06 -3.14 6.25
N ASP A 217 -24.15 -3.57 5.60
CA ASP A 217 -24.25 -3.79 4.16
C ASP A 217 -24.81 -2.54 3.49
N HIS A 218 -24.08 -2.01 2.53
CA HIS A 218 -24.42 -0.79 1.78
C HIS A 218 -25.00 -1.08 0.39
N GLY A 219 -25.18 -2.36 0.06
CA GLY A 219 -25.57 -2.82 -1.26
C GLY A 219 -24.38 -3.04 -2.20
N ASP A 220 -24.65 -3.64 -3.35
CA ASP A 220 -23.69 -3.90 -4.43
C ASP A 220 -22.38 -4.60 -3.98
N GLY A 221 -22.46 -5.40 -2.90
CA GLY A 221 -21.32 -6.11 -2.31
C GLY A 221 -20.41 -5.24 -1.46
N LEU A 222 -20.76 -3.98 -1.21
CA LEU A 222 -20.01 -3.07 -0.35
C LEU A 222 -20.43 -3.24 1.11
N VAL A 223 -19.48 -3.59 1.97
CA VAL A 223 -19.71 -3.84 3.40
C VAL A 223 -18.67 -3.09 4.23
N THR A 224 -19.10 -2.52 5.36
CA THR A 224 -18.20 -1.94 6.36
C THR A 224 -18.28 -2.70 7.68
N LYS A 225 -17.13 -2.80 8.37
CA LYS A 225 -16.99 -3.46 9.67
C LYS A 225 -16.34 -2.51 10.65
N TYR A 226 -16.93 -2.43 11.83
CA TYR A 226 -16.54 -1.56 12.93
C TYR A 226 -16.27 -2.43 14.15
N MET A 227 -14.98 -2.55 14.58
CA MET A 227 -14.56 -3.52 15.59
C MET A 227 -14.08 -2.82 16.87
N HIS A 228 -13.96 -3.63 17.91
CA HIS A 228 -13.41 -3.25 19.23
C HIS A 228 -14.29 -2.31 20.05
N HIS A 229 -15.57 -2.13 19.69
CA HIS A 229 -16.48 -1.23 20.40
C HIS A 229 -16.55 -1.51 21.91
N SER A 230 -16.68 -0.46 22.71
CA SER A 230 -17.11 -0.55 24.12
C SER A 230 -18.63 -0.69 24.22
N GLU A 231 -19.38 0.05 23.39
CA GLU A 231 -20.84 0.05 23.34
C GLU A 231 -21.33 0.05 21.88
N MET A 232 -22.45 -0.63 21.64
CA MET A 232 -23.11 -0.71 20.34
C MET A 232 -24.56 -0.27 20.46
N TYR A 233 -25.03 0.66 19.60
CA TYR A 233 -26.33 1.32 19.72
C TYR A 233 -27.34 0.88 18.66
N VAL A 234 -26.98 -0.07 17.82
CA VAL A 234 -27.80 -0.61 16.74
C VAL A 234 -27.99 -2.12 16.90
N LYS A 235 -28.94 -2.69 16.20
CA LYS A 235 -29.20 -4.14 16.14
C LYS A 235 -29.30 -4.60 14.69
N VAL A 236 -29.15 -5.92 14.49
CA VAL A 236 -29.33 -6.54 13.18
C VAL A 236 -30.70 -6.23 12.60
N GLY A 237 -30.73 -5.82 11.34
CA GLY A 237 -31.92 -5.42 10.60
C GLY A 237 -32.23 -3.92 10.68
N ASP A 238 -31.55 -3.15 11.52
CA ASP A 238 -31.71 -1.69 11.50
C ASP A 238 -31.17 -1.10 10.20
N HIS A 239 -31.91 -0.16 9.61
CA HIS A 239 -31.39 0.73 8.58
C HIS A 239 -30.74 1.93 9.24
N VAL A 240 -29.50 2.25 8.84
CA VAL A 240 -28.75 3.41 9.34
C VAL A 240 -28.47 4.39 8.21
N GLU A 241 -28.48 5.66 8.55
CA GLU A 241 -28.09 6.72 7.63
C GLU A 241 -26.59 7.01 7.72
N LYS A 242 -25.99 7.47 6.62
CA LYS A 242 -24.61 7.95 6.59
C LYS A 242 -24.39 9.04 7.67
N GLY A 243 -23.39 8.84 8.53
CA GLY A 243 -23.10 9.72 9.66
C GLY A 243 -23.99 9.51 10.89
N GLN A 244 -24.85 8.48 10.90
CA GLN A 244 -25.58 8.10 12.10
C GLN A 244 -24.65 7.45 13.12
N GLN A 245 -24.75 7.87 14.39
CA GLN A 245 -24.00 7.23 15.48
C GLN A 245 -24.44 5.78 15.67
N ILE A 246 -23.47 4.86 15.73
CA ILE A 246 -23.72 3.42 15.85
C ILE A 246 -23.12 2.78 17.12
N GLY A 247 -22.20 3.50 17.80
CA GLY A 247 -21.57 2.99 19.02
C GLY A 247 -20.52 3.94 19.59
N LEU A 248 -19.68 3.40 20.47
CA LEU A 248 -18.47 4.03 20.99
C LEU A 248 -17.25 3.16 20.70
N SER A 249 -16.14 3.77 20.32
CA SER A 249 -14.83 3.11 20.23
C SER A 249 -14.47 2.42 21.55
N GLY A 250 -13.52 1.53 21.54
CA GLY A 250 -13.12 0.81 22.74
C GLY A 250 -11.88 -0.06 22.53
N SER A 251 -11.73 -1.08 23.35
CA SER A 251 -10.58 -1.99 23.33
C SER A 251 -11.02 -3.45 23.58
N THR A 252 -12.18 -3.87 23.09
CA THR A 252 -12.66 -5.25 23.26
C THR A 252 -12.00 -6.20 22.23
N GLY A 253 -11.96 -7.49 22.54
CA GLY A 253 -11.32 -8.49 21.69
C GLY A 253 -9.79 -8.44 21.74
N ASN A 254 -9.11 -8.58 20.59
CA ASN A 254 -7.66 -8.51 20.51
C ASN A 254 -7.20 -7.08 20.19
N SER A 255 -7.10 -6.25 21.21
CA SER A 255 -6.74 -4.85 21.12
C SER A 255 -5.70 -4.48 22.18
N THR A 256 -4.80 -3.56 21.87
CA THR A 256 -3.74 -3.06 22.78
C THR A 256 -4.04 -1.68 23.35
N GLY A 257 -5.14 -1.05 22.96
CA GLY A 257 -5.55 0.29 23.40
C GLY A 257 -6.84 0.73 22.71
N ASN A 258 -7.44 1.82 23.18
CA ASN A 258 -8.70 2.30 22.61
C ASN A 258 -8.54 2.75 21.15
N HIS A 259 -9.29 2.13 20.27
CA HIS A 259 -9.36 2.48 18.86
C HIS A 259 -10.63 1.91 18.21
N LEU A 260 -10.96 2.41 17.03
CA LEU A 260 -11.87 1.77 16.10
C LEU A 260 -11.04 1.09 15.01
N HIS A 261 -11.15 -0.22 14.86
CA HIS A 261 -10.71 -0.88 13.63
C HIS A 261 -11.83 -0.73 12.59
N PHE A 262 -11.54 -0.02 11.51
CA PHE A 262 -12.47 0.23 10.42
C PHE A 262 -12.02 -0.52 9.17
N GLN A 263 -12.88 -1.43 8.68
CA GLN A 263 -12.61 -2.27 7.50
C GLN A 263 -13.70 -2.08 6.45
N VAL A 264 -13.29 -2.02 5.19
CA VAL A 264 -14.17 -1.98 4.02
C VAL A 264 -13.96 -3.27 3.23
N GLU A 265 -15.05 -3.86 2.77
CA GLU A 265 -15.03 -5.02 1.88
C GLU A 265 -15.86 -4.73 0.62
N GLU A 266 -15.31 -5.05 -0.54
CA GLU A 266 -16.00 -5.13 -1.82
C GLU A 266 -16.12 -6.58 -2.22
N SER A 267 -17.34 -7.08 -2.38
CA SER A 267 -17.62 -8.49 -2.74
C SER A 267 -16.87 -9.50 -1.87
N GLY A 268 -16.71 -9.19 -0.58
CA GLY A 268 -16.04 -10.04 0.41
C GLY A 268 -14.51 -9.90 0.46
N VAL A 269 -13.92 -9.05 -0.36
CA VAL A 269 -12.48 -8.75 -0.36
C VAL A 269 -12.22 -7.44 0.39
N ALA A 270 -11.30 -7.47 1.36
CA ALA A 270 -10.93 -6.28 2.11
C ALA A 270 -10.15 -5.30 1.23
N VAL A 271 -10.58 -4.04 1.20
CA VAL A 271 -9.98 -2.96 0.41
C VAL A 271 -9.52 -1.82 1.30
N ASN A 272 -8.63 -0.96 0.79
CA ASN A 272 -8.09 0.16 1.58
C ASN A 272 -9.18 1.20 1.92
N PRO A 273 -9.57 1.37 3.19
CA PRO A 273 -10.63 2.30 3.58
C PRO A 273 -10.32 3.76 3.29
N LEU A 274 -9.04 4.15 3.26
CA LEU A 274 -8.63 5.55 3.07
C LEU A 274 -9.08 6.11 1.72
N LEU A 275 -9.24 5.28 0.69
CA LEU A 275 -9.75 5.72 -0.61
C LEU A 275 -11.19 6.24 -0.53
N TYR A 276 -12.01 5.62 0.32
CA TYR A 276 -13.42 6.01 0.52
C TYR A 276 -13.59 7.24 1.42
N LEU A 277 -12.60 7.51 2.29
CA LEU A 277 -12.64 8.58 3.28
C LEU A 277 -12.10 9.92 2.76
N GLN A 278 -11.41 9.94 1.62
CA GLN A 278 -10.81 11.15 1.05
C GLN A 278 -11.88 12.17 0.62
N GLY A 279 -11.67 13.43 0.96
CA GLY A 279 -12.47 14.55 0.45
C GLY A 279 -13.69 14.97 1.27
N ASN A 280 -14.13 14.22 2.29
CA ASN A 280 -15.34 14.50 3.07
C ASN A 280 -15.08 15.14 4.45
N GLY A 281 -14.09 16.04 4.57
CA GLY A 281 -13.87 16.79 5.82
C GLY A 281 -13.29 15.96 6.96
N THR A 282 -12.85 14.73 6.68
CA THR A 282 -11.95 14.01 7.57
C THR A 282 -10.77 14.90 7.85
N SER A 283 -10.45 15.06 9.14
CA SER A 283 -9.56 16.07 9.66
C SER A 283 -8.36 16.35 8.74
N SER A 284 -7.99 17.62 8.61
CA SER A 284 -6.86 18.10 7.80
C SER A 284 -5.55 17.33 8.00
N GLU A 285 -5.47 16.50 9.03
CA GLU A 285 -4.34 15.61 9.33
C GLU A 285 -4.38 14.27 8.57
N LEU A 286 -5.55 13.68 8.31
CA LEU A 286 -5.68 12.51 7.45
C LEU A 286 -5.32 12.87 6.01
N GLN A 287 -5.76 14.04 5.53
CA GLN A 287 -5.44 14.55 4.20
C GLN A 287 -3.96 14.88 4.02
N ARG A 288 -3.28 15.43 5.02
CA ARG A 288 -1.85 15.77 4.93
C ARG A 288 -0.90 14.57 4.93
N LYS A 289 -1.39 13.37 5.23
CA LYS A 289 -0.57 12.16 5.37
C LYS A 289 -0.71 11.16 4.24
N ASN A 290 -1.55 11.44 3.22
CA ASN A 290 -1.79 10.49 2.14
C ASN A 290 -1.13 10.94 0.83
N PRO A 291 -0.03 10.31 0.40
CA PRO A 291 0.64 10.66 -0.86
C PRO A 291 -0.20 10.31 -2.11
N MET A 292 -1.34 9.62 -1.96
CA MET A 292 -2.22 9.29 -3.08
C MET A 292 -3.07 10.48 -3.56
N GLU A 293 -3.29 11.52 -2.72
CA GLU A 293 -4.07 12.71 -3.14
C GLU A 293 -3.44 13.45 -4.31
N ASP A 294 -2.12 13.51 -4.36
CA ASP A 294 -1.40 14.21 -5.43
C ASP A 294 -1.50 13.46 -6.76
N ILE A 295 -1.67 12.14 -6.72
CA ILE A 295 -1.85 11.30 -7.90
C ILE A 295 -3.26 11.49 -8.49
N VAL A 296 -4.26 11.67 -7.63
CA VAL A 296 -5.68 11.72 -8.01
C VAL A 296 -6.12 13.13 -8.42
N SER A 297 -5.69 14.15 -7.68
CA SER A 297 -6.16 15.52 -7.90
C SER A 297 -5.46 16.26 -9.04
N GLY A 298 -4.36 15.71 -9.58
CA GLY A 298 -3.51 16.44 -10.54
C GLY A 298 -2.94 17.73 -9.96
N THR A 299 -3.00 17.90 -8.64
CA THR A 299 -2.54 19.12 -7.97
C THR A 299 -1.03 19.15 -7.96
N LYS A 300 -0.49 20.21 -8.52
CA LYS A 300 0.95 20.49 -8.57
C LYS A 300 1.47 20.65 -7.14
N VAL A 301 2.14 19.63 -6.60
CA VAL A 301 2.95 19.82 -5.40
C VAL A 301 4.19 20.58 -5.82
N VAL A 302 4.16 21.88 -5.64
CA VAL A 302 5.37 22.72 -5.69
C VAL A 302 6.12 22.42 -4.39
N LEU A 303 7.02 21.46 -4.44
CA LEU A 303 8.00 21.28 -3.37
C LEU A 303 8.80 22.58 -3.31
N ALA A 304 8.65 23.34 -2.23
CA ALA A 304 9.47 24.49 -1.97
C ALA A 304 10.94 24.05 -2.06
N LYS A 305 11.69 24.64 -3.00
CA LYS A 305 13.15 24.51 -3.02
C LYS A 305 13.64 24.96 -1.66
N LYS A 306 14.15 24.04 -0.87
CA LYS A 306 14.90 24.37 0.32
C LYS A 306 16.22 24.95 -0.20
N ASP A 307 16.38 26.25 -0.07
CA ASP A 307 17.64 26.91 -0.34
C ASP A 307 18.72 26.18 0.46
N SER A 308 19.77 25.80 -0.26
CA SER A 308 20.95 25.17 0.29
C SER A 308 21.70 26.18 1.13
N GLU A 309 21.55 26.13 2.43
CA GLU A 309 22.58 26.61 3.34
C GLU A 309 23.18 25.41 4.06
N ASP A 310 24.51 25.35 3.95
CA ASP A 310 25.41 24.38 4.48
C ASP A 310 25.17 24.07 5.97
N GLU A 311 25.02 22.80 6.31
CA GLU A 311 25.58 22.25 7.52
C GLU A 311 25.96 20.78 7.32
N ASP A 312 27.28 20.55 7.22
CA ASP A 312 27.91 19.26 7.42
C ASP A 312 27.56 18.70 8.79
N LYS A 313 26.57 17.83 8.85
CA LYS A 313 26.41 16.87 9.93
C LYS A 313 26.38 15.47 9.35
N LYS A 314 27.46 14.75 9.62
CA LYS A 314 27.59 13.32 9.45
C LYS A 314 26.41 12.63 10.11
N ASP A 315 25.43 12.21 9.31
CA ASP A 315 24.46 11.22 9.73
C ASP A 315 24.74 9.92 8.98
N SER A 316 25.13 8.90 9.75
CA SER A 316 25.56 7.57 9.27
C SER A 316 24.41 6.60 9.08
N SER A 317 23.21 7.06 8.74
CA SER A 317 22.01 6.23 8.50
C SER A 317 21.41 6.45 7.12
N ALA A 318 22.21 6.32 6.06
CA ALA A 318 21.65 6.24 4.72
C ALA A 318 21.15 4.82 4.47
N ALA A 319 19.83 4.61 4.53
CA ALA A 319 19.22 3.40 4.01
C ALA A 319 19.50 3.27 2.51
N PRO A 320 19.82 2.07 2.01
CA PRO A 320 20.08 1.89 0.59
C PRO A 320 18.81 2.13 -0.22
N VAL A 321 18.92 2.98 -1.23
CA VAL A 321 17.90 3.12 -2.26
C VAL A 321 17.98 1.87 -3.13
N PHE A 322 17.00 0.99 -2.99
CA PHE A 322 16.95 -0.28 -3.70
C PHE A 322 16.63 -0.06 -5.19
N GLY A 323 17.66 -0.13 -6.02
CA GLY A 323 17.52 -0.78 -7.31
C GLY A 323 17.88 -2.25 -7.08
N ALA A 324 16.87 -3.12 -6.98
CA ALA A 324 16.98 -4.58 -6.80
C ALA A 324 17.70 -5.06 -5.52
N LYS A 325 16.93 -5.55 -4.57
CA LYS A 325 17.02 -6.82 -3.84
C LYS A 325 16.43 -6.76 -2.45
N THR A 326 15.39 -7.52 -2.26
CA THR A 326 15.17 -8.24 -1.02
C THR A 326 15.34 -9.73 -1.35
N ALA A 327 16.50 -10.29 -1.02
CA ALA A 327 16.60 -11.73 -0.88
C ALA A 327 15.87 -12.09 0.42
N ALA A 328 14.70 -12.69 0.30
CA ALA A 328 14.11 -13.44 1.38
C ALA A 328 15.03 -14.62 1.65
N SER A 329 15.70 -14.63 2.80
CA SER A 329 16.40 -15.82 3.30
C SER A 329 15.35 -16.84 3.70
N GLU A 330 15.06 -17.78 2.83
CA GLU A 330 14.43 -19.03 3.22
C GLU A 330 15.49 -19.84 3.98
N THR A 331 15.36 -19.92 5.29
CA THR A 331 15.97 -20.97 6.09
C THR A 331 15.19 -22.25 5.81
N GLU A 332 15.67 -23.03 4.85
CA GLU A 332 15.32 -24.44 4.74
C GLU A 332 15.80 -25.17 5.97
N THR A 333 14.87 -25.61 6.80
CA THR A 333 15.11 -26.63 7.80
C THR A 333 15.21 -27.95 7.06
N GLN A 334 16.44 -28.42 6.79
CA GLN A 334 16.67 -29.79 6.38
C GLN A 334 16.28 -30.71 7.52
N ALA A 335 15.19 -31.43 7.35
CA ALA A 335 14.88 -32.60 8.13
C ALA A 335 15.75 -33.76 7.61
N GLU A 336 16.75 -34.16 8.39
CA GLU A 336 17.53 -35.36 8.17
C GLU A 336 16.60 -36.59 8.12
N ALA A 337 16.48 -37.18 6.95
CA ALA A 337 15.99 -38.53 6.79
C ALA A 337 17.13 -39.48 7.19
N LYS A 338 17.11 -40.06 8.40
CA LYS A 338 17.93 -41.18 8.76
C LYS A 338 17.46 -42.42 8.03
N ASN A 339 18.32 -42.92 7.13
CA ASN A 339 18.34 -44.27 6.64
C ASN A 339 18.41 -45.26 7.83
N VAL A 340 17.51 -46.22 7.85
CA VAL A 340 17.68 -47.49 8.53
C VAL A 340 17.62 -48.57 7.46
N SER A 341 18.79 -48.99 7.07
CA SER A 341 19.01 -50.25 6.34
C SER A 341 19.25 -51.37 7.35
N ASP A 342 18.66 -52.48 7.06
CA ASP A 342 19.04 -53.86 7.38
C ASP A 342 19.17 -54.31 8.84
N THR A 343 18.33 -55.28 9.18
CA THR A 343 18.81 -56.60 9.53
C THR A 343 17.74 -57.68 9.32
N LYS A 344 18.17 -58.69 8.53
CA LYS A 344 17.63 -60.05 8.43
C LYS A 344 17.77 -60.77 9.74
N SER A 345 16.91 -61.67 10.06
CA SER A 345 17.02 -63.14 10.20
C SER A 345 16.15 -63.71 11.31
N GLU A 346 15.45 -64.72 10.89
CA GLU A 346 15.31 -66.06 11.50
C GLU A 346 14.67 -66.18 12.92
N SER A 347 13.48 -66.63 12.91
CA SER A 347 13.02 -68.01 13.25
C SER A 347 11.50 -68.04 13.32
#